data_1157852c07e73d02e96131e1e052c834
#
_entry.id   1157852c07e73d02e96131e1e052c834
#
_cell.length_a   1.000
_cell.length_b   1.000
_cell.length_c   1.000
_cell.angle_alpha   90.00
_cell.angle_beta   90.00
_cell.angle_gamma   90.00
#
_symmetry.space_group_name_H-M   'P 1'
#
loop_
_entity.id
_entity.type
_entity.pdbx_description
1 polymer ?
#
loop_
_entity_poly.entity_id
_entity_poly.type
_entity_poly.pdbx_seq_one_letter_code
_entity_poly.pdbx_strand_id
1 'polypeptide(L)'
;MKKTRIFISKRAEIDTEEITLYLALDNPPAETKFREALESTYTLLSTMPDMGSTRDYHNPRISHLRMFPIIKFENFLIFYQSTDEEVLIVRVLHGARDIAALFEEEENK
;
A
#
# COMPACT_ATOMS: atom_id res chain seq x y z
N MET A 1 17.85 -15.90 1.55
CA MET A 1 16.75 -15.25 2.28
C MET A 1 15.42 -15.83 1.85
N LYS A 2 14.55 -16.11 2.82
CA LYS A 2 13.23 -16.66 2.53
C LYS A 2 12.32 -15.55 1.96
N LYS A 3 11.76 -15.79 0.79
CA LYS A 3 10.86 -14.86 0.14
C LYS A 3 9.43 -15.12 0.62
N THR A 4 8.76 -14.11 1.17
CA THR A 4 7.38 -14.24 1.60
C THR A 4 6.44 -14.19 0.41
N ARG A 5 5.24 -14.75 0.57
CA ARG A 5 4.19 -14.63 -0.46
C ARG A 5 3.45 -13.32 -0.28
N ILE A 6 3.14 -12.66 -1.39
CA ILE A 6 2.38 -11.41 -1.36
C ILE A 6 0.93 -11.67 -1.79
N PHE A 7 0.01 -11.14 -0.99
CA PHE A 7 -1.40 -11.13 -1.31
C PHE A 7 -1.86 -9.67 -1.34
N ILE A 8 -2.68 -9.34 -2.33
CA ILE A 8 -3.19 -7.98 -2.50
C ILE A 8 -4.68 -8.01 -2.24
N SER A 9 -5.15 -7.22 -1.27
CA SER A 9 -6.57 -7.16 -0.95
C SER A 9 -7.36 -6.59 -2.13
N LYS A 10 -8.64 -6.92 -2.19
CA LYS A 10 -9.53 -6.36 -3.21
C LYS A 10 -9.55 -4.84 -3.15
N ARG A 11 -9.55 -4.28 -1.95
CA ARG A 11 -9.56 -2.82 -1.75
C ARG A 11 -8.28 -2.18 -2.26
N ALA A 12 -7.13 -2.82 -2.04
CA ALA A 12 -5.85 -2.32 -2.57
C ALA A 12 -5.82 -2.35 -4.10
N GLU A 13 -6.43 -3.37 -4.71
CA GLU A 13 -6.56 -3.41 -6.17
C GLU A 13 -7.41 -2.26 -6.70
N ILE A 14 -8.53 -1.97 -6.02
CA ILE A 14 -9.39 -0.84 -6.37
C ILE A 14 -8.63 0.48 -6.21
N ASP A 15 -7.91 0.64 -5.11
CA ASP A 15 -7.08 1.84 -4.90
C ASP A 15 -6.10 2.04 -6.06
N THR A 16 -5.45 0.97 -6.47
CA THR A 16 -4.46 1.01 -7.56
C THR A 16 -5.12 1.43 -8.88
N GLU A 17 -6.29 0.87 -9.18
CA GLU A 17 -7.03 1.25 -10.40
C GLU A 17 -7.42 2.72 -10.39
N GLU A 18 -7.90 3.23 -9.26
CA GLU A 18 -8.27 4.63 -9.12
C GLU A 18 -7.08 5.56 -9.34
N ILE A 19 -5.92 5.21 -8.75
CA ILE A 19 -4.70 5.99 -8.91
C ILE A 19 -4.23 5.97 -10.36
N THR A 20 -4.21 4.80 -10.99
CA THR A 20 -3.73 4.70 -12.37
C THR A 20 -4.62 5.43 -13.35
N LEU A 21 -5.94 5.40 -13.14
CA LEU A 21 -6.88 6.19 -13.94
C LEU A 21 -6.61 7.69 -13.80
N TYR A 22 -6.43 8.15 -12.59
CA TYR A 22 -6.13 9.55 -12.32
C TYR A 22 -4.84 9.99 -13.00
N LEU A 23 -3.78 9.18 -12.90
CA LEU A 23 -2.50 9.48 -13.53
C LEU A 23 -2.59 9.47 -15.05
N ALA A 24 -3.34 8.52 -15.61
CA ALA A 24 -3.50 8.39 -17.06
C ALA A 24 -4.20 9.59 -17.69
N LEU A 25 -5.14 10.21 -16.95
CA LEU A 25 -5.86 11.38 -17.45
C LEU A 25 -4.95 12.58 -17.65
N ASP A 26 -3.96 12.74 -16.81
CA ASP A 26 -3.06 13.88 -16.83
C ASP A 26 -1.76 13.58 -17.57
N ASN A 27 -1.22 12.39 -17.39
CA ASN A 27 0.09 12.01 -17.95
C ASN A 27 0.12 10.50 -18.20
N PRO A 28 -0.31 10.04 -19.39
CA PRO A 28 -0.36 8.61 -19.68
C PRO A 28 0.93 7.81 -19.40
N PRO A 29 2.13 8.33 -19.70
CA PRO A 29 3.35 7.60 -19.33
C PRO A 29 3.52 7.38 -17.83
N ALA A 30 2.95 8.24 -16.99
CA ALA A 30 3.04 8.09 -15.53
C ALA A 30 2.30 6.85 -15.02
N GLU A 31 1.22 6.44 -15.71
CA GLU A 31 0.49 5.22 -15.35
C GLU A 31 1.40 4.00 -15.41
N THR A 32 2.09 3.81 -16.53
CA THR A 32 3.00 2.68 -16.71
C THR A 32 4.12 2.71 -15.68
N LYS A 33 4.72 3.88 -15.48
CA LYS A 33 5.80 4.05 -14.50
C LYS A 33 5.33 3.75 -13.08
N PHE A 34 4.10 4.16 -12.76
CA PHE A 34 3.53 3.88 -11.43
C PHE A 34 3.34 2.39 -11.22
N ARG A 35 2.79 1.68 -12.20
CA ARG A 35 2.59 0.23 -12.09
C ARG A 35 3.91 -0.52 -11.94
N GLU A 36 4.94 -0.12 -12.68
CA GLU A 36 6.27 -0.71 -12.55
C GLU A 36 6.87 -0.44 -11.17
N ALA A 37 6.74 0.78 -10.68
CA ALA A 37 7.25 1.15 -9.35
C ALA A 37 6.51 0.39 -8.25
N LEU A 38 5.20 0.23 -8.37
CA LEU A 38 4.40 -0.51 -7.41
C LEU A 38 4.84 -1.97 -7.36
N GLU A 39 5.00 -2.62 -8.52
CA GLU A 39 5.47 -4.00 -8.59
C GLU A 39 6.85 -4.17 -7.98
N SER A 40 7.76 -3.26 -8.30
CA SER A 40 9.12 -3.29 -7.73
C SER A 40 9.08 -3.16 -6.21
N THR A 41 8.21 -2.28 -5.72
CA THR A 41 8.07 -2.08 -4.27
C THR A 41 7.46 -3.31 -3.60
N TYR A 42 6.47 -3.95 -4.22
CA TYR A 42 5.91 -5.20 -3.70
C TYR A 42 6.98 -6.30 -3.63
N THR A 43 7.81 -6.42 -4.66
CA THR A 43 8.90 -7.39 -4.67
C THR A 43 9.87 -7.12 -3.52
N LEU A 44 10.21 -5.87 -3.30
CA LEU A 44 11.09 -5.49 -2.18
C LEU A 44 10.47 -5.87 -0.84
N LEU A 45 9.19 -5.59 -0.64
CA LEU A 45 8.49 -5.94 0.60
C LEU A 45 8.41 -7.45 0.81
N SER A 46 8.38 -8.25 -0.26
CA SER A 46 8.37 -9.71 -0.12
C SER A 46 9.69 -10.25 0.40
N THR A 47 10.79 -9.55 0.16
CA THR A 47 12.12 -9.95 0.66
C THR A 47 12.45 -9.33 2.00
N MET A 48 11.89 -8.15 2.29
CA MET A 48 12.14 -7.40 3.52
C MET A 48 10.82 -6.94 4.14
N PRO A 49 9.99 -7.88 4.64
CA PRO A 49 8.63 -7.53 5.09
C PRO A 49 8.57 -6.60 6.30
N ASP A 50 9.63 -6.53 7.08
CA ASP A 50 9.67 -5.66 8.27
C ASP A 50 10.19 -4.26 7.97
N MET A 51 10.44 -3.95 6.71
CA MET A 51 11.04 -2.67 6.32
C MET A 51 10.10 -1.47 6.55
N GLY A 52 8.78 -1.68 6.44
CA GLY A 52 7.83 -0.59 6.65
C GLY A 52 7.74 -0.17 8.10
N SER A 53 7.43 1.11 8.32
CA SER A 53 7.25 1.65 9.66
C SER A 53 5.84 1.40 10.18
N THR A 54 5.72 1.29 11.51
CA THR A 54 4.42 1.21 12.18
C THR A 54 4.03 2.60 12.68
N ARG A 55 2.73 2.84 12.80
CA ARG A 55 2.21 4.08 13.39
C ARG A 55 1.30 3.74 14.56
N ASP A 56 1.29 4.64 15.52
CA ASP A 56 0.43 4.51 16.69
C ASP A 56 -0.95 5.11 16.39
N TYR A 57 -1.81 4.32 15.76
CA TYR A 57 -3.20 4.72 15.57
C TYR A 57 -4.01 4.33 16.80
N HIS A 58 -5.00 5.15 17.14
CA HIS A 58 -5.90 4.84 18.25
C HIS A 58 -6.77 3.61 17.96
N ASN A 59 -7.01 3.31 16.70
CA ASN A 59 -7.81 2.16 16.30
C ASN A 59 -6.95 0.88 16.34
N PRO A 60 -7.26 -0.10 17.24
CA PRO A 60 -6.46 -1.32 17.35
C PRO A 60 -6.41 -2.15 16.07
N ARG A 61 -7.40 -2.01 15.20
CA ARG A 61 -7.44 -2.78 13.94
C ARG A 61 -6.35 -2.39 12.97
N ILE A 62 -5.88 -1.15 13.02
CA ILE A 62 -4.88 -0.64 12.09
C ILE A 62 -3.55 -0.30 12.76
N SER A 63 -3.49 -0.35 14.09
CA SER A 63 -2.26 -0.01 14.82
C SER A 63 -1.08 -0.93 14.48
N HIS A 64 -1.37 -2.14 14.01
CA HIS A 64 -0.36 -3.13 13.63
C HIS A 64 0.07 -3.03 12.17
N LEU A 65 -0.57 -2.18 11.39
CA LEU A 65 -0.21 -2.03 9.97
C LEU A 65 1.14 -1.36 9.82
N ARG A 66 1.91 -1.86 8.87
CA ARG A 66 3.13 -1.21 8.44
C ARG A 66 2.82 -0.33 7.24
N MET A 67 3.62 0.70 7.05
CA MET A 67 3.50 1.64 5.95
C MET A 67 4.84 1.77 5.24
N PHE A 68 4.83 1.75 3.92
CA PHE A 68 6.03 1.96 3.13
C PHE A 68 5.71 2.77 1.89
N PRO A 69 6.50 3.82 1.56
CA PRO A 69 6.23 4.61 0.35
C PRO A 69 6.60 3.82 -0.91
N ILE A 70 5.85 4.06 -1.99
CA ILE A 70 6.16 3.47 -3.29
C ILE A 70 7.43 4.12 -3.81
N ILE A 71 8.42 3.31 -4.17
CA ILE A 71 9.70 3.81 -4.68
C ILE A 71 9.47 4.64 -5.94
N LYS A 72 10.00 5.86 -5.98
CA LYS A 72 9.84 6.86 -7.05
C LYS A 72 8.48 7.55 -7.08
N PHE A 73 7.53 7.10 -6.24
CA PHE A 73 6.22 7.74 -6.08
C PHE A 73 5.92 7.86 -4.60
N GLU A 74 6.83 8.49 -3.85
CA GLU A 74 6.81 8.51 -2.38
C GLU A 74 5.62 9.22 -1.77
N ASN A 75 4.84 9.97 -2.56
CA ASN A 75 3.58 10.55 -2.10
C ASN A 75 2.48 9.50 -1.94
N PHE A 76 2.68 8.31 -2.51
CA PHE A 76 1.74 7.19 -2.38
C PHE A 76 2.30 6.16 -1.41
N LEU A 77 1.45 5.69 -0.51
CA LEU A 77 1.84 4.83 0.60
C LEU A 77 1.15 3.47 0.52
N ILE A 78 1.92 2.42 0.76
CA ILE A 78 1.40 1.06 0.86
C ILE A 78 1.20 0.76 2.34
N PHE A 79 -0.01 0.32 2.71
CA PHE A 79 -0.34 -0.15 4.05
C PHE A 79 -0.49 -1.66 4.00
N TYR A 80 0.26 -2.36 4.84
CA TYR A 80 0.32 -3.82 4.76
C TYR A 80 0.52 -4.46 6.13
N GLN A 81 0.21 -5.75 6.19
CA GLN A 81 0.50 -6.60 7.34
C GLN A 81 1.53 -7.64 6.92
N SER A 82 2.40 -8.03 7.82
CA SER A 82 3.36 -9.09 7.55
C SER A 82 3.33 -10.15 8.64
N THR A 83 3.48 -11.39 8.21
CA THR A 83 3.72 -12.54 9.09
C THR A 83 5.03 -13.17 8.64
N ASP A 84 5.43 -14.29 9.25
CA ASP A 84 6.65 -14.98 8.87
C ASP A 84 6.63 -15.51 7.43
N GLU A 85 5.43 -15.72 6.88
CA GLU A 85 5.28 -16.37 5.57
C GLU A 85 4.60 -15.49 4.53
N GLU A 86 3.87 -14.45 4.94
CA GLU A 86 3.01 -13.70 4.04
C GLU A 86 3.09 -12.19 4.27
N VAL A 87 2.89 -11.46 3.18
CA VAL A 87 2.65 -10.01 3.22
C VAL A 87 1.28 -9.76 2.60
N LEU A 88 0.38 -9.15 3.33
CA LEU A 88 -0.94 -8.77 2.83
C LEU A 88 -0.98 -7.27 2.61
N ILE A 89 -1.14 -6.85 1.36
CA ILE A 89 -1.29 -5.43 1.00
C ILE A 89 -2.75 -5.04 1.28
N VAL A 90 -2.94 -4.14 2.24
CA VAL A 90 -4.28 -3.76 2.71
C VAL A 90 -4.84 -2.56 1.95
N ARG A 91 -4.04 -1.51 1.78
CA ARG A 91 -4.44 -0.32 1.04
C ARG A 91 -3.24 0.31 0.34
N VAL A 92 -3.53 1.06 -0.74
CA VAL A 92 -2.56 1.93 -1.40
C VAL A 92 -3.19 3.31 -1.48
N LEU A 93 -2.65 4.30 -0.78
CA LEU A 93 -3.30 5.60 -0.61
C LEU A 93 -2.30 6.75 -0.78
N HIS A 94 -2.80 7.89 -1.28
CA HIS A 94 -2.01 9.11 -1.30
C HIS A 94 -1.83 9.61 0.13
N GLY A 95 -0.60 9.99 0.49
CA GLY A 95 -0.26 10.39 1.86
C GLY A 95 -0.94 11.67 2.35
N ALA A 96 -1.50 12.47 1.44
CA ALA A 96 -2.24 13.68 1.80
C ALA A 96 -3.65 13.41 2.31
N ARG A 97 -4.15 12.16 2.14
CA ARG A 97 -5.50 11.81 2.60
C ARG A 97 -5.53 11.59 4.10
N ASP A 98 -6.70 11.76 4.69
CA ASP A 98 -6.91 11.45 6.10
C ASP A 98 -7.01 9.93 6.24
N ILE A 99 -5.86 9.31 6.46
CA ILE A 99 -5.72 7.86 6.49
C ILE A 99 -6.54 7.25 7.62
N ALA A 100 -6.48 7.85 8.81
CA ALA A 100 -7.23 7.32 9.96
C ALA A 100 -8.73 7.30 9.69
N ALA A 101 -9.27 8.40 9.13
CA ALA A 101 -10.68 8.49 8.81
C ALA A 101 -11.11 7.45 7.76
N LEU A 102 -10.26 7.21 6.75
CA LEU A 102 -10.55 6.22 5.72
C LEU A 102 -10.69 4.82 6.30
N PHE A 103 -9.81 4.43 7.23
CA PHE A 103 -9.91 3.13 7.89
C PHE A 103 -11.12 3.04 8.82
N GLU A 104 -11.47 4.13 9.49
CA GLU A 104 -12.67 4.18 10.33
C GLU A 104 -13.94 3.99 9.51
N GLU A 105 -14.03 4.60 8.34
CA GLU A 105 -15.17 4.43 7.43
C GLU A 105 -15.34 2.97 7.02
N GLU A 106 -14.27 2.26 6.77
CA GLU A 106 -14.32 0.84 6.44
C GLU A 106 -14.85 0.00 7.59
N GLU A 107 -14.48 0.35 8.82
CA GLU A 107 -14.93 -0.36 10.01
C GLU A 107 -16.44 -0.26 10.22
N ASN A 108 -17.00 0.89 9.87
CA ASN A 108 -18.42 1.18 10.13
C ASN A 108 -19.37 0.66 9.05
N LYS A 109 -18.87 -0.04 8.06
CA LYS A 109 -19.69 -0.62 6.99
C LYS A 109 -20.03 -2.07 7.21
#